data_6e9d2415dfe01c6aea4a85c920f36465
#
_entry.id   6e9d2415dfe01c6aea4a85c920f36465
#
_cell.length_a   1.000
_cell.length_b   1.000
_cell.length_c   1.000
_cell.angle_alpha   90.00
_cell.angle_beta   90.00
_cell.angle_gamma   90.00
#
_symmetry.space_group_name_H-M   'P 1'
#
loop_
_entity.id
_entity.type
_entity.pdbx_description
1 polymer ?
#
loop_
_entity_poly.entity_id
_entity_poly.type
_entity_poly.pdbx_seq_one_letter_code
_entity_poly.pdbx_strand_id
1 'polypeptide(L)'
;MKNSDDNSVGKILSSARKKKRLRYKKLSSELKIDEVYLIALEEENFSLIPGGEAYIKGFLRAYARKLDLNPDIIIDKYNERLVLLLSLIHISEPTRLHC
;
A
#
# COMPACT_ATOMS: atom_id res chain seq x y z
N MET A 1 -8.62 17.34 7.55
CA MET A 1 -8.53 16.97 7.45
C MET A 1 -8.27 16.08 7.19
N LYS A 2 -7.94 15.45 6.78
CA LYS A 2 -7.89 14.58 6.64
C LYS A 2 -8.13 13.90 5.69
N ASN A 3 -8.33 13.84 5.02
CA ASN A 3 -8.92 13.35 4.01
C ASN A 3 -8.16 12.57 3.04
N SER A 4 -7.16 13.02 2.36
CA SER A 4 -6.38 12.23 1.41
C SER A 4 -5.63 11.12 2.12
N ASP A 5 -5.30 11.31 3.35
CA ASP A 5 -4.63 10.27 4.11
C ASP A 5 -5.52 9.06 4.32
N ASP A 6 -6.82 9.28 4.42
CA ASP A 6 -7.74 8.17 4.65
C ASP A 6 -7.87 7.27 3.45
N ASN A 7 -7.45 7.74 2.28
CA ASN A 7 -7.53 6.96 1.06
C ASN A 7 -6.22 6.30 0.67
N SER A 8 -5.21 6.43 1.47
CA SER A 8 -3.94 5.80 1.15
C SER A 8 -4.01 4.30 1.41
N VAL A 9 -3.16 3.56 0.72
CA VAL A 9 -3.11 2.12 0.86
C VAL A 9 -2.94 1.72 2.32
N GLY A 10 -1.97 2.33 2.99
CA GLY A 10 -1.69 1.98 4.37
C GLY A 10 -2.87 2.23 5.28
N LYS A 11 -3.54 3.36 5.09
CA LYS A 11 -4.69 3.69 5.92
C LYS A 11 -5.84 2.73 5.69
N ILE A 12 -6.10 2.39 4.44
CA ILE A 12 -7.17 1.46 4.13
C ILE A 12 -6.91 0.11 4.78
N LEU A 13 -5.70 -0.39 4.65
CA LEU A 13 -5.32 -1.67 5.24
C LEU A 13 -5.41 -1.63 6.76
N SER A 14 -4.86 -0.59 7.36
CA SER A 14 -4.85 -0.46 8.80
C SER A 14 -6.26 -0.37 9.36
N SER A 15 -7.10 0.43 8.72
CA SER A 15 -8.49 0.58 9.17
C SER A 15 -9.24 -0.74 9.10
N ALA A 16 -9.08 -1.47 7.99
CA ALA A 16 -9.76 -2.74 7.83
C ALA A 16 -9.27 -3.76 8.85
N ARG A 17 -7.95 -3.78 9.10
CA ARG A 17 -7.40 -4.69 10.08
C ARG A 17 -7.96 -4.42 11.47
N LYS A 18 -7.99 -3.16 11.85
CA LYS A 18 -8.50 -2.78 13.17
C LYS A 18 -9.98 -3.11 13.31
N LYS A 19 -10.72 -2.91 12.23
CA LYS A 19 -12.14 -3.21 12.24
C LYS A 19 -12.39 -4.69 12.49
N LYS A 20 -11.51 -5.55 11.96
CA LYS A 20 -11.63 -6.98 12.17
C LYS A 20 -10.91 -7.44 13.44
N ARG A 21 -10.25 -6.51 14.12
CA ARG A 21 -9.53 -6.79 15.36
C ARG A 21 -8.46 -7.86 15.17
N LEU A 22 -7.78 -7.77 14.04
CA LEU A 22 -6.70 -8.70 13.73
C LEU A 22 -5.37 -8.14 14.20
N ARG A 23 -4.51 -9.04 14.63
CA ARG A 23 -3.18 -8.67 15.06
C ARG A 23 -2.17 -9.07 14.01
N TYR A 24 -1.06 -8.36 13.97
CA TYR A 24 -0.01 -8.67 13.02
C TYR A 24 0.47 -10.11 13.17
N LYS A 25 0.58 -10.56 14.40
CA LYS A 25 1.09 -11.90 14.66
C LYS A 25 0.21 -12.96 13.99
N LYS A 26 -1.10 -12.80 14.13
CA LYS A 26 -2.02 -13.75 13.52
C LYS A 26 -1.96 -13.66 12.00
N LEU A 27 -1.95 -12.44 11.47
CA LEU A 27 -1.89 -12.24 10.03
C LEU A 27 -0.60 -12.82 9.46
N SER A 28 0.51 -12.59 10.15
CA SER A 28 1.79 -13.12 9.72
C SER A 28 1.76 -14.63 9.61
N SER A 29 1.17 -15.27 10.61
CA SER A 29 1.08 -16.71 10.63
C SER A 29 0.22 -17.23 9.47
N GLU A 30 -0.91 -16.58 9.23
CA GLU A 30 -1.85 -17.04 8.21
C GLU A 30 -1.40 -16.72 6.80
N LEU A 31 -0.77 -15.57 6.63
CA LEU A 31 -0.34 -15.14 5.30
C LEU A 31 1.08 -15.57 4.95
N LYS A 32 1.81 -16.05 5.95
CA LYS A 32 3.22 -16.42 5.75
C LYS A 32 4.05 -15.22 5.34
N ILE A 33 3.73 -14.06 5.90
CA ILE A 33 4.45 -12.82 5.66
C ILE A 33 4.91 -12.30 7.01
N ASP A 34 6.17 -11.95 7.14
CA ASP A 34 6.70 -11.44 8.40
C ASP A 34 5.94 -10.23 8.87
N GLU A 35 5.82 -10.10 10.19
CA GLU A 35 5.11 -8.95 10.78
C GLU A 35 5.72 -7.64 10.33
N VAL A 36 7.04 -7.60 10.21
CA VAL A 36 7.75 -6.39 9.77
C VAL A 36 7.22 -5.92 8.42
N TYR A 37 6.97 -6.87 7.53
CA TYR A 37 6.48 -6.50 6.20
C TYR A 37 5.03 -6.07 6.22
N LEU A 38 4.21 -6.69 7.09
CA LEU A 38 2.83 -6.25 7.23
C LEU A 38 2.77 -4.82 7.75
N ILE A 39 3.60 -4.52 8.72
CA ILE A 39 3.68 -3.17 9.26
C ILE A 39 4.16 -2.21 8.19
N ALA A 40 5.16 -2.63 7.41
CA ALA A 40 5.67 -1.80 6.33
C ALA A 40 4.59 -1.47 5.30
N LEU A 41 3.74 -2.43 5.00
CA LEU A 41 2.64 -2.18 4.06
C LEU A 41 1.69 -1.12 4.60
N GLU A 42 1.38 -1.19 5.90
CA GLU A 42 0.46 -0.22 6.50
C GLU A 42 1.08 1.15 6.65
N GLU A 43 2.38 1.20 6.84
CA GLU A 43 3.09 2.47 6.95
C GLU A 43 3.54 2.99 5.60
N GLU A 44 3.29 2.22 4.55
CA GLU A 44 3.70 2.55 3.19
C GLU A 44 5.21 2.71 3.06
N ASN A 45 5.92 1.95 3.86
CA ASN A 45 7.37 1.91 3.81
C ASN A 45 7.78 0.73 2.94
N PHE A 46 7.43 0.81 1.66
CA PHE A 46 7.57 -0.31 0.74
C PHE A 46 9.01 -0.68 0.45
N SER A 47 9.93 0.21 0.72
CA SER A 47 11.34 -0.08 0.47
C SER A 47 11.87 -1.18 1.39
N LEU A 48 11.21 -1.44 2.50
CA LEU A 48 11.62 -2.52 3.40
C LEU A 48 11.31 -3.89 2.84
N ILE A 49 10.44 -3.98 1.85
CA ILE A 49 10.01 -5.28 1.33
C ILE A 49 10.97 -5.75 0.26
N PRO A 50 11.60 -6.92 0.47
CA PRO A 50 12.55 -7.43 -0.51
C PRO A 50 11.82 -7.95 -1.75
N GLY A 51 12.52 -8.02 -2.85
CA GLY A 51 11.96 -8.56 -4.08
C GLY A 51 11.31 -7.55 -4.98
N GLY A 52 11.21 -6.31 -4.53
CA GLY A 52 10.73 -5.22 -5.38
C GLY A 52 9.23 -5.19 -5.54
N GLU A 53 8.81 -4.50 -6.58
CA GLU A 53 7.40 -4.19 -6.79
C GLU A 53 6.51 -5.42 -6.91
N ALA A 54 7.01 -6.46 -7.55
CA ALA A 54 6.21 -7.67 -7.71
C ALA A 54 5.84 -8.27 -6.35
N TYR A 55 6.79 -8.29 -5.42
CA TYR A 55 6.55 -8.80 -4.09
C TYR A 55 5.61 -7.88 -3.31
N ILE A 56 5.82 -6.58 -3.45
CA ILE A 56 4.95 -5.62 -2.78
C ILE A 56 3.51 -5.82 -3.21
N LYS A 57 3.28 -5.93 -4.51
CA LYS A 57 1.93 -6.14 -5.03
C LYS A 57 1.35 -7.47 -4.59
N GLY A 58 2.18 -8.51 -4.57
CA GLY A 58 1.75 -9.82 -4.09
C GLY A 58 1.31 -9.78 -2.64
N PHE A 59 2.10 -9.11 -1.80
CA PHE A 59 1.76 -8.97 -0.38
C PHE A 59 0.48 -8.15 -0.22
N LEU A 60 0.34 -7.08 -1.00
CA LEU A 60 -0.86 -6.24 -0.92
C LEU A 60 -2.10 -7.03 -1.29
N ARG A 61 -2.02 -7.85 -2.34
CA ARG A 61 -3.16 -8.67 -2.73
C ARG A 61 -3.53 -9.67 -1.64
N ALA A 62 -2.54 -10.34 -1.07
CA ALA A 62 -2.78 -11.32 -0.03
C ALA A 62 -3.41 -10.65 1.19
N TYR A 63 -2.87 -9.50 1.57
CA TYR A 63 -3.36 -8.77 2.73
C TYR A 63 -4.80 -8.29 2.49
N ALA A 64 -5.05 -7.76 1.30
CA ALA A 64 -6.38 -7.26 0.96
C ALA A 64 -7.41 -8.39 1.03
N ARG A 65 -7.08 -9.54 0.47
CA ARG A 65 -7.99 -10.68 0.52
C ARG A 65 -8.29 -11.10 1.94
N LYS A 66 -7.27 -11.11 2.77
CA LYS A 66 -7.45 -11.51 4.17
C LYS A 66 -8.38 -10.55 4.89
N LEU A 67 -8.34 -9.28 4.52
CA LEU A 67 -9.17 -8.25 5.15
C LEU A 67 -10.51 -8.07 4.43
N ASP A 68 -10.83 -8.94 3.47
CA ASP A 68 -12.07 -8.86 2.70
C ASP A 68 -12.16 -7.57 1.89
N LEU A 69 -11.01 -7.06 1.49
CA LEU A 69 -10.95 -5.91 0.61
C LEU A 69 -10.74 -6.38 -0.82
N ASN A 70 -11.14 -5.55 -1.78
CA ASN A 70 -10.91 -5.87 -3.19
C ASN A 70 -9.43 -5.66 -3.51
N PRO A 71 -8.69 -6.74 -3.86
CA PRO A 71 -7.27 -6.59 -4.14
C PRO A 71 -6.98 -5.63 -5.29
N ASP A 72 -7.85 -5.59 -6.29
CA ASP A 72 -7.64 -4.71 -7.43
C ASP A 72 -7.68 -3.25 -7.02
N ILE A 73 -8.59 -2.91 -6.11
CA ILE A 73 -8.68 -1.54 -5.62
C ILE A 73 -7.41 -1.16 -4.86
N ILE A 74 -6.91 -2.09 -4.06
CA ILE A 74 -5.69 -1.84 -3.30
C ILE A 74 -4.51 -1.64 -4.24
N ILE A 75 -4.41 -2.45 -5.27
CA ILE A 75 -3.33 -2.31 -6.25
C ILE A 75 -3.47 -1.00 -7.02
N ASP A 76 -4.69 -0.61 -7.36
CA ASP A 76 -4.92 0.67 -8.03
C ASP A 76 -4.45 1.83 -7.16
N LYS A 77 -4.75 1.77 -5.87
CA LYS A 77 -4.31 2.81 -4.95
C LYS A 77 -2.79 2.88 -4.87
N TYR A 78 -2.15 1.72 -4.84
CA TYR A 78 -0.70 1.65 -4.83
C TYR A 78 -0.13 2.28 -6.10
N ASN A 79 -0.70 1.96 -7.25
CA ASN A 79 -0.25 2.51 -8.52
C ASN A 79 -0.48 4.01 -8.59
N GLU A 80 -1.59 4.48 -8.08
CA GLU A 80 -1.87 5.92 -8.05
C GLU A 80 -0.81 6.67 -7.25
N ARG A 81 -0.39 6.06 -6.15
CA ARG A 81 0.65 6.66 -5.32
C ARG A 81 1.93 6.85 -6.13
N LEU A 82 2.30 5.82 -6.89
CA LEU A 82 3.50 5.90 -7.72
C LEU A 82 3.35 6.97 -8.80
N VAL A 83 2.19 7.02 -9.42
CA VAL A 83 1.95 8.01 -10.47
C VAL A 83 2.07 9.41 -9.91
N LEU A 84 1.50 9.65 -8.74
CA LEU A 84 1.58 10.97 -8.12
C LEU A 84 3.03 11.37 -7.84
N LEU A 85 3.82 10.43 -7.36
CA LEU A 85 5.24 10.71 -7.10
C LEU A 85 5.98 11.05 -8.38
N LEU A 86 5.71 10.31 -9.44
CA LEU A 86 6.33 10.56 -10.72
C LEU A 86 5.88 11.89 -11.29
N SER A 87 4.61 12.22 -11.12
CA SER A 87 4.08 13.48 -11.60
C SER A 87 4.76 14.66 -10.92
N LEU A 88 5.00 14.55 -9.64
CA LEU A 88 5.68 15.61 -8.93
C LEU A 88 7.09 15.83 -9.44
N ILE A 89 7.76 14.74 -9.79
CA ILE A 89 9.10 14.83 -10.35
C ILE A 89 9.04 15.48 -11.74
N HIS A 90 8.07 15.10 -12.53
CA HIS A 90 7.92 15.66 -13.87
C HIS A 90 7.54 17.14 -13.83
N ILE A 91 6.73 17.52 -12.87
CA ILE A 91 6.33 18.91 -12.75
C ILE A 91 7.54 19.81 -12.57
N SER A 92 8.54 19.31 -11.90
CA SER A 92 9.73 20.13 -11.68
C SER A 92 10.47 20.41 -12.98
N GLU A 93 10.18 19.66 -14.03
CA GLU A 93 10.73 19.95 -15.32
C GLU A 93 9.85 20.80 -16.09
N PRO A 94 9.79 21.57 -16.56
CA PRO A 94 8.77 22.28 -17.05
C PRO A 94 8.27 22.16 -18.27
N THR A 95 7.93 22.03 -18.29
CA THR A 95 7.36 21.93 -18.91
C THR A 95 7.07 21.95 -19.91
N ARG A 96 7.50 21.88 -20.20
CA ARG A 96 7.25 21.69 -21.02
C ARG A 96 6.48 21.74 -21.70
N LEU A 97 6.69 22.01 -21.76
CA LEU A 97 5.99 21.97 -22.25
C LEU A 97 5.60 22.13 -23.04
N HIS A 98 5.77 22.12 -23.20
CA HIS A 98 5.29 22.01 -23.86
C HIS A 98 4.89 22.21 -24.29
N CYS A 99 5.14 22.34 -24.25
CA CYS A 99 4.70 22.42 -24.50
C CYS A 99 4.44 22.46 -24.72
#